data_6d8b0b3785cf9bef53de9860e74f8ac0
#
_entry.id   6d8b0b3785cf9bef53de9860e74f8ac0
#
_cell.length_a   1.000
_cell.length_b   1.000
_cell.length_c   1.000
_cell.angle_alpha   90.00
_cell.angle_beta   90.00
_cell.angle_gamma   90.00
#
_symmetry.space_group_name_H-M   'P 1'
#
loop_
_entity.id
_entity.type
_entity.pdbx_description
1 polymer ?
#
loop_
_entity_poly.entity_id
_entity_poly.type
_entity_poly.pdbx_seq_one_letter_code
_entity_poly.pdbx_strand_id
1 'polypeptide(L)'
;MKKLNILLPVLLLLAVLLGCPETAEAGIEEDIPRSSITFEELPEYIGEDFAILHDNIPEFTLWQLKTEAFVSFSPLDALDRTGPGFACLGKETLPQENRGSIGSIQPSGWQTVRYDDLIADKYLYNRCHVIAFALCGDNATPENLFTGTRYLNITLMTQLENSISQYIQGTGNHVLYRVTPIYQGQNLVASGVQMEGYSIEDHGQTICFNVFVYNIQPGVLIDYETGESRRDPEYVIPPPSPTESPAPVEEETGTLLFSTEDVEAEAPARTSITYVLNTNTMRFHFPYCSSVNSMSERNRQDFTGTREEALALGYQSCRLCNP
;
A
#
# COMPACT_ATOMS: atom_id res chain seq x y z
N MET A 1 76.26 -0.31 47.77
CA MET A 1 75.47 -1.53 47.53
C MET A 1 73.99 -1.21 47.51
N LYS A 2 73.38 -1.35 46.37
CA LYS A 2 71.94 -1.56 46.11
C LYS A 2 70.92 -0.61 46.73
N LYS A 3 70.57 0.44 46.03
CA LYS A 3 69.19 1.00 46.01
C LYS A 3 68.66 0.79 44.60
N LEU A 4 67.84 -0.25 44.46
CA LEU A 4 67.23 -0.70 43.22
C LEU A 4 65.73 -0.49 43.36
N ASN A 5 65.19 0.35 42.49
CA ASN A 5 63.91 0.22 41.85
C ASN A 5 62.65 -0.01 42.67
N ILE A 6 61.96 1.07 43.02
CA ILE A 6 60.53 1.11 43.33
C ILE A 6 59.80 2.20 42.47
N LEU A 7 60.30 2.50 41.28
CA LEU A 7 59.66 3.56 40.45
C LEU A 7 59.05 3.05 39.13
N LEU A 8 59.07 1.73 38.89
CA LEU A 8 58.58 1.22 37.60
C LEU A 8 57.11 0.72 37.57
N PRO A 9 56.44 0.38 38.70
CA PRO A 9 55.04 -0.05 38.58
C PRO A 9 54.02 1.10 38.62
N VAL A 10 54.42 2.34 39.04
CA VAL A 10 53.45 3.46 39.15
C VAL A 10 53.24 4.14 37.78
N LEU A 11 54.22 4.07 36.89
CA LEU A 11 54.07 4.67 35.53
C LEU A 11 53.26 3.81 34.56
N LEU A 12 53.09 2.54 34.83
CA LEU A 12 52.30 1.62 33.98
C LEU A 12 50.80 1.64 34.35
N LEU A 13 50.47 2.15 35.56
CA LEU A 13 49.08 2.24 36.00
C LEU A 13 48.39 3.55 35.57
N LEU A 14 49.17 4.56 35.16
CA LEU A 14 48.64 5.85 34.68
C LEU A 14 48.38 5.87 33.19
N ALA A 15 48.91 4.89 32.42
CA ALA A 15 48.68 4.77 30.99
C ALA A 15 47.37 4.00 30.60
N VAL A 16 46.73 3.40 31.61
CA VAL A 16 45.48 2.61 31.39
C VAL A 16 44.23 3.48 31.66
N LEU A 17 44.39 4.70 32.18
CA LEU A 17 43.27 5.61 32.48
C LEU A 17 43.10 6.77 31.49
N LEU A 18 43.88 6.78 30.38
CA LEU A 18 43.75 7.80 29.34
C LEU A 18 43.65 7.12 27.99
N GLY A 19 42.44 6.68 27.65
CA GLY A 19 42.20 6.20 26.27
C GLY A 19 41.13 5.14 26.15
N CYS A 20 39.90 5.38 26.62
CA CYS A 20 38.74 4.93 25.87
C CYS A 20 38.57 5.95 24.76
N PRO A 21 38.73 5.58 23.45
CA PRO A 21 38.15 6.39 22.42
C PRO A 21 36.62 6.36 22.67
N GLU A 22 36.02 7.54 22.85
CA GLU A 22 34.61 7.71 22.59
C GLU A 22 34.40 7.14 21.17
N THR A 23 33.92 5.91 21.11
CA THR A 23 33.27 5.44 19.91
C THR A 23 32.09 6.40 19.74
N ALA A 24 32.24 7.34 18.82
CA ALA A 24 31.07 7.98 18.23
C ALA A 24 30.10 6.84 17.94
N GLU A 25 28.97 6.81 18.63
CA GLU A 25 27.81 6.09 18.18
C GLU A 25 27.49 6.69 16.81
N ALA A 26 28.04 6.05 15.78
CA ALA A 26 27.47 6.17 14.45
C ALA A 26 26.03 5.68 14.66
N GLY A 27 25.08 6.62 14.70
CA GLY A 27 23.68 6.29 14.67
C GLY A 27 23.50 5.34 13.49
N ILE A 28 23.15 4.11 13.80
CA ILE A 28 22.70 3.15 12.78
C ILE A 28 21.37 3.77 12.36
N GLU A 29 21.38 4.55 11.27
CA GLU A 29 20.18 4.77 10.50
C GLU A 29 19.75 3.37 10.09
N GLU A 30 18.74 2.83 10.76
CA GLU A 30 18.13 1.58 10.34
C GLU A 30 17.54 1.86 8.94
N ASP A 31 18.24 1.44 7.90
CA ASP A 31 17.74 1.47 6.55
C ASP A 31 16.36 0.83 6.53
N ILE A 32 15.36 1.56 6.04
CA ILE A 32 14.02 1.00 5.85
C ILE A 32 14.17 -0.24 4.98
N PRO A 33 13.68 -1.41 5.44
CA PRO A 33 13.83 -2.64 4.67
C PRO A 33 13.23 -2.45 3.29
N ARG A 34 14.08 -2.52 2.26
CA ARG A 34 13.62 -2.47 0.87
C ARG A 34 12.85 -3.74 0.56
N SER A 35 11.90 -3.64 -0.37
CA SER A 35 11.32 -4.82 -0.99
C SER A 35 12.41 -5.70 -1.58
N SER A 36 12.21 -7.01 -1.55
CA SER A 36 13.11 -7.95 -2.21
C SER A 36 12.99 -7.92 -3.73
N ILE A 37 11.89 -7.39 -4.29
CA ILE A 37 11.62 -7.39 -5.73
C ILE A 37 12.46 -6.35 -6.47
N THR A 38 13.09 -6.77 -7.55
CA THR A 38 13.81 -5.89 -8.50
C THR A 38 12.95 -5.60 -9.72
N PHE A 39 13.34 -4.61 -10.54
CA PHE A 39 12.63 -4.31 -11.78
C PHE A 39 12.54 -5.50 -12.73
N GLU A 40 13.60 -6.31 -12.81
CA GLU A 40 13.69 -7.49 -13.69
C GLU A 40 12.74 -8.61 -13.29
N GLU A 41 12.28 -8.62 -12.06
CA GLU A 41 11.33 -9.63 -11.53
C GLU A 41 9.87 -9.17 -11.64
N LEU A 42 9.64 -7.91 -12.05
CA LEU A 42 8.27 -7.39 -12.20
C LEU A 42 7.53 -8.12 -13.32
N PRO A 43 6.26 -8.49 -13.10
CA PRO A 43 5.41 -8.98 -14.16
C PRO A 43 5.29 -7.94 -15.29
N GLU A 44 5.32 -8.41 -16.54
CA GLU A 44 5.07 -7.55 -17.70
C GLU A 44 3.65 -6.99 -17.64
N TYR A 45 3.49 -5.74 -18.07
CA TYR A 45 2.16 -5.13 -18.17
C TYR A 45 1.37 -5.79 -19.33
N ILE A 46 0.27 -6.44 -19.00
CA ILE A 46 -0.62 -7.16 -19.93
C ILE A 46 -2.02 -6.52 -20.02
N GLY A 47 -2.16 -5.26 -19.64
CA GLY A 47 -3.45 -4.54 -19.63
C GLY A 47 -4.20 -4.60 -18.29
N GLU A 48 -3.65 -5.27 -17.28
CA GLU A 48 -4.18 -5.24 -15.91
C GLU A 48 -3.55 -4.09 -15.13
N ASP A 49 -4.32 -3.41 -14.31
CA ASP A 49 -3.88 -2.21 -13.59
C ASP A 49 -2.82 -2.49 -12.52
N PHE A 50 -2.77 -3.71 -12.01
CA PHE A 50 -1.80 -4.17 -11.03
C PHE A 50 -1.48 -5.67 -11.22
N ALA A 51 -0.37 -6.08 -10.66
CA ALA A 51 0.01 -7.50 -10.56
C ALA A 51 0.09 -7.93 -9.09
N ILE A 52 -0.32 -9.16 -8.83
CA ILE A 52 -0.14 -9.79 -7.51
C ILE A 52 1.30 -10.29 -7.43
N LEU A 53 1.96 -9.98 -6.32
CA LEU A 53 3.31 -10.44 -6.01
C LEU A 53 3.27 -11.46 -4.87
N HIS A 54 4.17 -12.44 -4.90
CA HIS A 54 4.41 -13.41 -3.82
C HIS A 54 3.12 -13.99 -3.22
N ASP A 55 2.23 -14.48 -4.08
CA ASP A 55 0.91 -15.02 -3.69
C ASP A 55 0.06 -14.06 -2.83
N ASN A 56 0.27 -12.76 -3.03
CA ASN A 56 -0.37 -11.66 -2.27
C ASN A 56 0.02 -11.62 -0.79
N ILE A 57 1.16 -12.21 -0.43
CA ILE A 57 1.67 -12.23 0.95
C ILE A 57 2.71 -11.13 1.11
N PRO A 58 2.53 -10.19 2.08
CA PRO A 58 3.52 -9.16 2.38
C PRO A 58 4.82 -9.75 2.94
N GLU A 59 5.95 -9.15 2.60
CA GLU A 59 7.28 -9.59 3.04
C GLU A 59 7.71 -8.89 4.34
N PHE A 60 6.86 -8.95 5.36
CA PHE A 60 7.20 -8.43 6.68
C PHE A 60 7.80 -9.52 7.57
N THR A 61 8.85 -9.16 8.28
CA THR A 61 9.45 -10.04 9.28
C THR A 61 8.64 -9.99 10.58
N LEU A 62 8.70 -11.05 11.39
CA LEU A 62 8.04 -11.09 12.70
C LEU A 62 8.46 -9.93 13.63
N TRP A 63 9.68 -9.41 13.47
CA TRP A 63 10.19 -8.26 14.26
C TRP A 63 9.52 -6.95 13.91
N GLN A 64 8.99 -6.83 12.70
CA GLN A 64 8.28 -5.64 12.21
C GLN A 64 6.80 -5.64 12.61
N LEU A 65 6.23 -6.81 12.95
CA LEU A 65 4.82 -6.94 13.35
C LEU A 65 4.61 -6.45 14.79
N LYS A 66 4.75 -5.13 14.98
CA LYS A 66 4.54 -4.44 16.26
C LYS A 66 3.47 -3.38 16.09
N THR A 67 2.72 -3.12 17.14
CA THR A 67 1.63 -2.14 17.19
C THR A 67 2.11 -0.73 17.63
N GLU A 68 3.43 -0.52 17.73
CA GLU A 68 3.97 0.82 17.98
C GLU A 68 3.90 1.64 16.69
N ALA A 69 3.09 2.70 16.71
CA ALA A 69 2.86 3.54 15.54
C ALA A 69 4.11 4.32 15.15
N PHE A 70 4.47 4.28 13.88
CA PHE A 70 5.56 5.06 13.30
C PHE A 70 5.30 5.34 11.82
N VAL A 71 5.98 6.35 11.27
CA VAL A 71 6.08 6.63 9.84
C VAL A 71 7.53 6.97 9.52
N SER A 72 8.08 6.36 8.48
CA SER A 72 9.46 6.55 8.07
C SER A 72 9.58 6.56 6.55
N PHE A 73 10.46 7.41 6.02
CA PHE A 73 10.75 7.52 4.59
C PHE A 73 12.24 7.36 4.37
N SER A 74 12.62 6.62 3.33
CA SER A 74 14.02 6.54 2.91
C SER A 74 14.48 7.89 2.37
N PRO A 75 15.74 8.28 2.58
CA PRO A 75 16.31 9.45 1.92
C PRO A 75 16.19 9.34 0.39
N LEU A 76 16.13 10.48 -0.28
CA LEU A 76 16.24 10.52 -1.74
C LEU A 76 17.59 9.92 -2.18
N ASP A 77 17.57 9.22 -3.30
CA ASP A 77 18.81 8.67 -3.87
C ASP A 77 19.64 9.73 -4.61
N ALA A 78 20.76 9.32 -5.23
CA ALA A 78 21.66 10.21 -5.95
C ALA A 78 21.03 10.86 -7.21
N LEU A 79 19.86 10.42 -7.63
CA LEU A 79 19.07 10.98 -8.73
C LEU A 79 17.83 11.75 -8.22
N ASP A 80 17.80 12.08 -6.93
CA ASP A 80 16.66 12.70 -6.23
C ASP A 80 15.35 11.86 -6.34
N ARG A 81 15.48 10.53 -6.51
CA ARG A 81 14.34 9.63 -6.58
C ARG A 81 13.90 9.20 -5.19
N THR A 82 12.59 9.14 -5.02
CA THR A 82 11.95 8.71 -3.76
C THR A 82 12.14 7.21 -3.55
N GLY A 83 12.58 6.84 -2.35
CA GLY A 83 12.73 5.46 -1.93
C GLY A 83 11.49 4.91 -1.23
N PRO A 84 11.62 3.76 -0.55
CA PRO A 84 10.53 3.18 0.23
C PRO A 84 10.04 4.08 1.35
N GLY A 85 8.71 4.08 1.54
CA GLY A 85 8.05 4.51 2.76
C GLY A 85 7.57 3.31 3.56
N PHE A 86 7.73 3.34 4.87
CA PHE A 86 7.36 2.25 5.77
C PHE A 86 6.70 2.81 7.03
N ALA A 87 5.57 2.22 7.42
CA ALA A 87 4.80 2.70 8.56
C ALA A 87 4.06 1.58 9.29
N CYS A 88 3.91 1.75 10.59
CA CYS A 88 2.86 1.12 11.37
C CYS A 88 1.76 2.16 11.57
N LEU A 89 0.70 2.03 10.80
CA LEU A 89 -0.41 2.99 10.74
C LEU A 89 -1.46 2.64 11.79
N GLY A 90 -1.87 3.64 12.55
CA GLY A 90 -2.93 3.55 13.55
C GLY A 90 -3.70 4.87 13.64
N LYS A 91 -4.61 5.00 14.60
CA LYS A 91 -5.32 6.28 14.83
C LYS A 91 -4.36 7.43 15.15
N GLU A 92 -3.21 7.11 15.72
CA GLU A 92 -2.14 8.04 16.10
C GLU A 92 -1.47 8.70 14.90
N THR A 93 -1.41 8.00 13.77
CA THR A 93 -0.77 8.51 12.54
C THR A 93 -1.72 9.33 11.66
N LEU A 94 -3.02 9.25 11.90
CA LEU A 94 -4.01 9.97 11.08
C LEU A 94 -3.82 11.50 11.18
N PRO A 95 -4.07 12.24 10.09
CA PRO A 95 -3.82 13.67 10.05
C PRO A 95 -4.63 14.42 11.12
N GLN A 96 -3.95 15.31 11.84
CA GLN A 96 -4.57 16.21 12.83
C GLN A 96 -4.83 17.60 12.24
N GLU A 97 -4.26 17.89 11.08
CA GLU A 97 -4.35 19.18 10.39
C GLU A 97 -4.91 19.01 8.97
N ASN A 98 -5.37 20.10 8.40
CA ASN A 98 -5.83 20.11 7.00
C ASN A 98 -4.64 20.00 6.05
N ARG A 99 -4.85 19.30 4.92
CA ARG A 99 -3.85 19.16 3.87
C ARG A 99 -3.45 20.54 3.31
N GLY A 100 -2.14 20.81 3.31
CA GLY A 100 -1.52 22.00 2.72
C GLY A 100 -1.23 21.86 1.23
N SER A 101 -0.66 22.92 0.64
CA SER A 101 -0.19 22.90 -0.76
C SER A 101 1.15 22.18 -0.87
N ILE A 102 1.29 21.33 -1.89
CA ILE A 102 2.53 20.63 -2.27
C ILE A 102 3.06 21.06 -3.64
N GLY A 103 2.49 22.13 -4.21
CA GLY A 103 2.77 22.57 -5.59
C GLY A 103 4.22 22.98 -5.87
N SER A 104 4.98 23.36 -4.83
CA SER A 104 6.40 23.77 -4.94
C SER A 104 7.36 22.58 -5.07
N ILE A 105 6.94 21.36 -4.73
CA ILE A 105 7.80 20.18 -4.78
C ILE A 105 7.74 19.61 -6.19
N GLN A 106 8.91 19.32 -6.75
CA GLN A 106 9.06 18.67 -8.06
C GLN A 106 9.86 17.38 -7.87
N PRO A 107 9.20 16.22 -7.73
CA PRO A 107 9.91 14.94 -7.65
C PRO A 107 10.70 14.64 -8.92
N SER A 108 11.61 13.67 -8.88
CA SER A 108 12.39 13.25 -10.04
C SER A 108 11.49 12.99 -11.27
N GLY A 109 11.93 13.38 -12.46
CA GLY A 109 11.19 13.22 -13.71
C GLY A 109 9.88 14.02 -13.82
N TRP A 110 9.66 15.03 -12.95
CA TRP A 110 8.45 15.84 -12.98
C TRP A 110 8.29 16.64 -14.26
N GLN A 111 7.15 16.47 -14.93
CA GLN A 111 6.74 17.26 -16.08
C GLN A 111 5.33 17.83 -15.85
N THR A 112 5.08 19.05 -16.32
CA THR A 112 3.74 19.63 -16.32
C THR A 112 3.12 19.46 -17.71
N VAL A 113 2.43 18.35 -17.91
CA VAL A 113 1.85 17.99 -19.20
C VAL A 113 0.36 17.69 -19.07
N ARG A 114 -0.41 17.97 -20.13
CA ARG A 114 -1.85 17.85 -20.16
C ARG A 114 -2.35 17.02 -21.33
N TYR A 115 -3.42 16.26 -21.06
CA TYR A 115 -4.19 15.48 -22.05
C TYR A 115 -5.67 15.69 -21.77
N ASP A 116 -6.21 16.81 -22.23
CA ASP A 116 -7.53 17.35 -21.86
C ASP A 116 -8.72 16.43 -22.21
N ASP A 117 -8.53 15.54 -23.17
CA ASP A 117 -9.53 14.59 -23.67
C ASP A 117 -9.34 13.16 -23.16
N LEU A 118 -8.20 12.86 -22.53
CA LEU A 118 -7.90 11.54 -21.97
C LEU A 118 -8.02 11.51 -20.45
N ILE A 119 -7.75 12.62 -19.78
CA ILE A 119 -7.62 12.67 -18.33
C ILE A 119 -8.65 13.68 -17.78
N ALA A 120 -9.54 13.24 -16.90
CA ALA A 120 -10.61 14.08 -16.37
C ALA A 120 -10.11 15.39 -15.75
N ASP A 121 -9.01 15.32 -14.96
CA ASP A 121 -8.37 16.49 -14.35
C ASP A 121 -7.31 17.14 -15.26
N LYS A 122 -7.17 16.63 -16.48
CA LYS A 122 -6.30 17.12 -17.57
C LYS A 122 -4.81 16.90 -17.38
N TYR A 123 -4.28 16.86 -16.17
CA TYR A 123 -2.85 16.71 -15.90
C TYR A 123 -2.45 15.23 -15.78
N LEU A 124 -1.38 14.85 -16.50
CA LEU A 124 -0.85 13.49 -16.49
C LEU A 124 -0.31 13.12 -15.10
N TYR A 125 0.54 13.96 -14.56
CA TYR A 125 1.26 13.66 -13.33
C TYR A 125 0.66 14.29 -12.10
N ASN A 126 0.67 13.51 -11.04
CA ASN A 126 0.42 13.92 -9.67
C ASN A 126 1.71 13.82 -8.86
N ARG A 127 1.82 14.65 -7.84
CA ARG A 127 2.77 14.43 -6.75
C ARG A 127 2.17 13.37 -5.85
N CYS A 128 2.45 12.11 -6.19
CA CYS A 128 1.90 10.98 -5.46
C CYS A 128 2.65 10.84 -4.14
N HIS A 129 1.89 10.74 -3.04
CA HIS A 129 2.49 10.35 -1.77
C HIS A 129 2.85 8.86 -1.81
N VAL A 130 4.01 8.51 -1.27
CA VAL A 130 4.39 7.11 -1.02
C VAL A 130 3.46 6.54 0.06
N ILE A 131 3.30 7.25 1.17
CA ILE A 131 2.26 6.97 2.17
C ILE A 131 1.29 8.14 2.17
N ALA A 132 0.03 7.87 1.89
CA ALA A 132 -0.98 8.90 1.73
C ALA A 132 -1.07 9.85 2.92
N PHE A 133 -1.27 11.16 2.63
CA PHE A 133 -1.55 12.15 3.66
C PHE A 133 -2.69 11.70 4.60
N ALA A 134 -3.73 11.07 4.06
CA ALA A 134 -4.87 10.59 4.84
C ALA A 134 -4.53 9.49 5.86
N LEU A 135 -3.35 8.86 5.75
CA LEU A 135 -2.90 7.78 6.63
C LEU A 135 -1.82 8.23 7.61
N CYS A 136 -1.00 9.22 7.24
CA CYS A 136 0.16 9.59 8.05
C CYS A 136 0.25 11.09 8.41
N GLY A 137 -0.62 11.93 7.85
CA GLY A 137 -0.58 13.39 8.08
C GLY A 137 0.62 14.11 7.48
N ASP A 138 1.59 13.40 6.88
CA ASP A 138 2.73 14.02 6.19
C ASP A 138 2.28 14.63 4.87
N ASN A 139 2.51 15.95 4.73
CA ASN A 139 1.99 16.69 3.58
C ASN A 139 3.04 16.98 2.51
N ALA A 140 4.22 17.43 2.89
CA ALA A 140 5.14 18.11 1.96
C ALA A 140 6.59 17.67 2.10
N THR A 141 6.83 16.49 2.65
CA THR A 141 8.17 15.88 2.72
C THR A 141 8.57 15.37 1.33
N PRO A 142 9.69 15.84 0.75
CA PRO A 142 10.13 15.39 -0.58
C PRO A 142 10.30 13.88 -0.67
N GLU A 143 10.79 13.24 0.39
CA GLU A 143 10.99 11.80 0.49
C GLU A 143 9.69 10.99 0.46
N ASN A 144 8.55 11.65 0.69
CA ASN A 144 7.22 11.06 0.60
C ASN A 144 6.51 11.36 -0.73
N LEU A 145 7.17 11.97 -1.71
CA LEU A 145 6.53 12.40 -2.95
C LEU A 145 7.28 11.89 -4.18
N PHE A 146 6.58 11.24 -5.10
CA PHE A 146 7.14 10.80 -6.38
C PHE A 146 6.26 11.22 -7.56
N THR A 147 6.85 11.20 -8.76
CA THR A 147 6.11 11.48 -10.00
C THR A 147 5.30 10.26 -10.40
N GLY A 148 4.01 10.28 -10.13
CA GLY A 148 3.08 9.23 -10.53
C GLY A 148 1.99 9.77 -11.46
N THR A 149 1.42 8.90 -12.28
CA THR A 149 0.32 9.28 -13.14
C THR A 149 -0.95 9.57 -12.34
N ARG A 150 -1.85 10.32 -12.93
CA ARG A 150 -3.20 10.50 -12.34
C ARG A 150 -3.90 9.16 -12.16
N TYR A 151 -3.75 8.26 -13.13
CA TYR A 151 -4.36 6.94 -13.12
C TYR A 151 -3.84 6.08 -11.96
N LEU A 152 -2.53 5.95 -11.80
CA LEU A 152 -1.92 5.27 -10.65
C LEU A 152 -2.47 5.81 -9.33
N ASN A 153 -2.43 7.13 -9.16
CA ASN A 153 -2.73 7.78 -7.88
C ASN A 153 -4.18 7.57 -7.45
N ILE A 154 -5.15 7.89 -8.34
CA ILE A 154 -6.56 7.93 -7.94
C ILE A 154 -7.30 6.60 -8.12
N THR A 155 -6.85 5.75 -9.05
CA THR A 155 -7.61 4.54 -9.39
C THR A 155 -7.22 3.38 -8.47
N LEU A 156 -5.93 3.19 -8.21
CA LEU A 156 -5.42 1.99 -7.56
C LEU A 156 -4.84 2.26 -6.17
N MET A 157 -3.87 3.17 -6.05
CA MET A 157 -3.28 3.48 -4.73
C MET A 157 -4.36 3.93 -3.76
N THR A 158 -5.19 4.90 -4.16
CA THR A 158 -6.27 5.43 -3.31
C THR A 158 -7.26 4.34 -2.85
N GLN A 159 -7.52 3.31 -3.66
CA GLN A 159 -8.43 2.24 -3.24
C GLN A 159 -7.86 1.42 -2.08
N LEU A 160 -6.58 1.03 -2.17
CA LEU A 160 -5.91 0.29 -1.10
C LEU A 160 -5.76 1.14 0.16
N GLU A 161 -5.36 2.40 0.01
CA GLU A 161 -5.19 3.35 1.10
C GLU A 161 -6.52 3.65 1.82
N ASN A 162 -7.63 3.77 1.08
CA ASN A 162 -8.95 3.92 1.66
C ASN A 162 -9.36 2.68 2.47
N SER A 163 -9.03 1.48 2.00
CA SER A 163 -9.30 0.24 2.74
C SER A 163 -8.55 0.21 4.07
N ILE A 164 -7.28 0.62 4.08
CA ILE A 164 -6.47 0.77 5.29
C ILE A 164 -7.09 1.80 6.22
N SER A 165 -7.43 2.98 5.70
CA SER A 165 -8.02 4.06 6.49
C SER A 165 -9.34 3.65 7.16
N GLN A 166 -10.22 2.98 6.41
CA GLN A 166 -11.50 2.47 6.92
C GLN A 166 -11.29 1.42 8.00
N TYR A 167 -10.32 0.51 7.81
CA TYR A 167 -9.97 -0.50 8.82
C TYR A 167 -9.51 0.16 10.12
N ILE A 168 -8.56 1.08 10.06
CA ILE A 168 -8.03 1.78 11.23
C ILE A 168 -9.14 2.56 11.95
N GLN A 169 -9.98 3.28 11.21
CA GLN A 169 -11.07 4.07 11.80
C GLN A 169 -12.13 3.19 12.43
N GLY A 170 -12.49 2.08 11.79
CA GLY A 170 -13.53 1.16 12.23
C GLY A 170 -13.13 0.30 13.43
N THR A 171 -11.88 -0.17 13.48
CA THR A 171 -11.41 -1.12 14.50
C THR A 171 -10.56 -0.46 15.58
N GLY A 172 -9.78 0.56 15.24
CA GLY A 172 -8.72 1.11 16.08
C GLY A 172 -7.44 0.29 16.08
N ASN A 173 -7.36 -0.73 15.26
CA ASN A 173 -6.21 -1.60 15.10
C ASN A 173 -5.17 -0.99 14.14
N HIS A 174 -3.98 -1.61 14.08
CA HIS A 174 -2.85 -1.14 13.31
C HIS A 174 -2.66 -1.93 12.00
N VAL A 175 -2.11 -1.22 11.01
CA VAL A 175 -1.71 -1.82 9.73
C VAL A 175 -0.24 -1.53 9.50
N LEU A 176 0.56 -2.58 9.35
CA LEU A 176 1.91 -2.44 8.81
C LEU A 176 1.80 -2.22 7.31
N TYR A 177 2.39 -1.14 6.81
CA TYR A 177 2.23 -0.69 5.44
C TYR A 177 3.57 -0.24 4.86
N ARG A 178 3.92 -0.78 3.70
CA ARG A 178 5.13 -0.39 2.96
C ARG A 178 4.78 -0.11 1.51
N VAL A 179 5.31 0.98 1.00
CA VAL A 179 5.23 1.32 -0.43
C VAL A 179 6.63 1.56 -0.96
N THR A 180 6.98 0.86 -2.03
CA THR A 180 8.31 0.91 -2.63
C THR A 180 8.19 1.32 -4.10
N PRO A 181 8.54 2.56 -4.48
CA PRO A 181 8.70 2.94 -5.88
C PRO A 181 9.83 2.14 -6.53
N ILE A 182 9.57 1.55 -7.70
CA ILE A 182 10.54 0.72 -8.42
C ILE A 182 10.94 1.38 -9.72
N TYR A 183 12.23 1.61 -9.88
CA TYR A 183 12.83 2.30 -11.02
C TYR A 183 13.68 1.33 -11.85
N GLN A 184 13.62 1.45 -13.17
CA GLN A 184 14.54 0.75 -14.05
C GLN A 184 15.82 1.58 -14.23
N GLY A 185 16.97 1.03 -13.84
CA GLY A 185 18.27 1.65 -14.05
C GLY A 185 18.34 3.12 -13.59
N GLN A 186 18.58 4.03 -14.55
CA GLN A 186 18.71 5.48 -14.31
C GLN A 186 17.40 6.26 -14.52
N ASN A 187 16.28 5.59 -14.74
CA ASN A 187 15.00 6.23 -14.98
C ASN A 187 14.62 7.16 -13.82
N LEU A 188 14.13 8.36 -14.16
CA LEU A 188 13.71 9.36 -13.17
C LEU A 188 12.26 9.18 -12.70
N VAL A 189 11.47 8.44 -13.48
CA VAL A 189 10.08 8.10 -13.13
C VAL A 189 9.99 6.61 -12.79
N ALA A 190 9.32 6.29 -11.69
CA ALA A 190 9.13 4.90 -11.29
C ALA A 190 8.26 4.15 -12.31
N SER A 191 8.62 2.90 -12.61
CA SER A 191 7.80 2.00 -13.43
C SER A 191 6.46 1.66 -12.77
N GLY A 192 6.42 1.76 -11.45
CA GLY A 192 5.27 1.56 -10.59
C GLY A 192 5.68 1.51 -9.13
N VAL A 193 4.76 1.09 -8.29
CA VAL A 193 5.00 0.94 -6.85
C VAL A 193 4.60 -0.45 -6.39
N GLN A 194 5.45 -1.10 -5.60
CA GLN A 194 5.01 -2.23 -4.79
C GLN A 194 4.30 -1.69 -3.56
N MET A 195 3.14 -2.22 -3.25
CA MET A 195 2.36 -1.88 -2.07
C MET A 195 2.12 -3.15 -1.26
N GLU A 196 2.45 -3.10 0.01
CA GLU A 196 2.29 -4.19 0.96
C GLU A 196 1.53 -3.70 2.18
N GLY A 197 0.53 -4.44 2.60
CA GLY A 197 -0.28 -4.11 3.77
C GLY A 197 -0.62 -5.35 4.60
N TYR A 198 -0.56 -5.21 5.93
CA TYR A 198 -0.87 -6.29 6.86
C TYR A 198 -1.49 -5.75 8.14
N SER A 199 -2.71 -6.15 8.45
CA SER A 199 -3.38 -5.81 9.72
C SER A 199 -2.80 -6.65 10.84
N ILE A 200 -2.28 -5.99 11.89
CA ILE A 200 -1.43 -6.67 12.88
C ILE A 200 -2.26 -7.48 13.87
N GLU A 201 -3.25 -6.88 14.50
CA GLU A 201 -4.00 -7.50 15.61
C GLU A 201 -4.88 -8.66 15.16
N ASP A 202 -5.37 -8.62 13.94
CA ASP A 202 -6.16 -9.71 13.36
C ASP A 202 -5.34 -10.66 12.48
N HIS A 203 -4.00 -10.54 12.53
CA HIS A 203 -3.07 -11.41 11.82
C HIS A 203 -3.31 -11.46 10.30
N GLY A 204 -3.55 -10.31 9.68
CA GLY A 204 -3.76 -10.18 8.24
C GLY A 204 -5.12 -10.66 7.75
N GLN A 205 -6.09 -10.89 8.63
CA GLN A 205 -7.41 -11.37 8.23
C GLN A 205 -8.20 -10.32 7.42
N THR A 206 -8.01 -9.03 7.74
CA THR A 206 -8.73 -7.95 7.05
C THR A 206 -7.87 -7.26 5.99
N ILE A 207 -6.65 -6.90 6.33
CA ILE A 207 -5.70 -6.28 5.40
C ILE A 207 -4.51 -7.22 5.21
N CYS A 208 -4.39 -7.81 4.05
CA CYS A 208 -3.25 -8.64 3.66
C CYS A 208 -3.09 -8.54 2.14
N PHE A 209 -2.09 -7.80 1.67
CA PHE A 209 -1.83 -7.70 0.24
C PHE A 209 -0.35 -7.40 -0.06
N ASN A 210 0.11 -7.88 -1.20
CA ASN A 210 1.39 -7.57 -1.82
C ASN A 210 1.17 -7.47 -3.32
N VAL A 211 1.15 -6.25 -3.83
CA VAL A 211 0.82 -5.97 -5.23
C VAL A 211 1.80 -4.97 -5.83
N PHE A 212 2.04 -5.09 -7.12
CA PHE A 212 2.70 -4.06 -7.91
C PHE A 212 1.66 -3.28 -8.72
N VAL A 213 1.63 -1.99 -8.56
CA VAL A 213 0.73 -1.08 -9.27
C VAL A 213 1.52 -0.32 -10.32
N TYR A 214 1.13 -0.50 -11.60
CA TYR A 214 1.85 0.09 -12.73
C TYR A 214 1.66 1.61 -12.81
N ASN A 215 2.74 2.33 -13.05
CA ASN A 215 2.70 3.79 -13.24
C ASN A 215 2.38 4.14 -14.70
N ILE A 216 1.18 3.86 -15.11
CA ILE A 216 0.66 4.04 -16.46
C ILE A 216 -0.46 5.07 -16.49
N GLN A 217 -0.78 5.55 -17.72
CA GLN A 217 -1.99 6.30 -18.01
C GLN A 217 -2.55 5.79 -19.33
N PRO A 218 -3.77 5.23 -19.35
CA PRO A 218 -4.41 4.79 -20.61
C PRO A 218 -4.36 5.88 -21.67
N GLY A 219 -3.92 5.53 -22.87
CA GLY A 219 -3.79 6.44 -24.01
C GLY A 219 -2.56 7.36 -23.99
N VAL A 220 -1.62 7.15 -23.08
CA VAL A 220 -0.39 7.93 -22.98
C VAL A 220 0.82 7.00 -22.88
N LEU A 221 1.81 7.21 -23.74
CA LEU A 221 3.12 6.57 -23.68
C LEU A 221 4.06 7.46 -22.88
N ILE A 222 4.69 6.91 -21.85
CA ILE A 222 5.59 7.61 -20.93
C ILE A 222 7.03 7.19 -21.23
N ASP A 223 7.92 8.16 -21.32
CA ASP A 223 9.35 7.95 -21.23
C ASP A 223 9.77 8.02 -19.76
N TYR A 224 10.01 6.88 -19.16
CA TYR A 224 10.37 6.78 -17.74
C TYR A 224 11.79 7.32 -17.43
N GLU A 225 12.65 7.42 -18.42
CA GLU A 225 13.99 8.01 -18.23
C GLU A 225 13.90 9.50 -17.90
N THR A 226 12.99 10.22 -18.58
CA THR A 226 12.91 11.69 -18.51
C THR A 226 11.63 12.22 -17.89
N GLY A 227 10.56 11.43 -17.88
CA GLY A 227 9.20 11.87 -17.57
C GLY A 227 8.48 12.53 -18.75
N GLU A 228 9.11 12.64 -19.92
CA GLU A 228 8.40 13.08 -21.12
C GLU A 228 7.31 12.09 -21.52
N SER A 229 6.31 12.56 -22.25
CA SER A 229 5.21 11.72 -22.65
C SER A 229 4.59 12.15 -23.96
N ARG A 230 3.91 11.23 -24.60
CA ARG A 230 3.17 11.48 -25.85
C ARG A 230 1.89 10.64 -25.87
N ARG A 231 0.93 11.09 -26.65
CA ARG A 231 -0.28 10.29 -26.89
C ARG A 231 0.09 8.97 -27.54
N ASP A 232 -0.57 7.90 -27.11
CA ASP A 232 -0.52 6.62 -27.78
C ASP A 232 -1.38 6.69 -29.06
N PRO A 233 -0.80 6.57 -30.26
CA PRO A 233 -1.55 6.66 -31.50
C PRO A 233 -2.47 5.44 -31.73
N GLU A 234 -2.24 4.33 -31.03
CA GLU A 234 -3.03 3.10 -31.16
C GLU A 234 -4.19 3.04 -30.16
N TYR A 235 -4.20 3.93 -29.18
CA TYR A 235 -5.24 3.94 -28.15
C TYR A 235 -6.56 4.48 -28.70
N VAL A 236 -7.60 3.66 -28.59
CA VAL A 236 -8.97 4.05 -28.90
C VAL A 236 -9.71 4.38 -27.61
N ILE A 237 -10.21 5.59 -27.49
CA ILE A 237 -11.01 6.00 -26.33
C ILE A 237 -12.23 5.11 -26.25
N PRO A 238 -12.45 4.34 -25.16
CA PRO A 238 -13.63 3.53 -25.01
C PRO A 238 -14.89 4.41 -25.08
N PRO A 239 -15.98 3.93 -25.73
CA PRO A 239 -17.24 4.67 -25.68
C PRO A 239 -17.68 4.79 -24.22
N PRO A 240 -18.36 5.89 -23.83
CA PRO A 240 -18.88 6.04 -22.49
C PRO A 240 -19.75 4.82 -22.16
N SER A 241 -19.52 4.19 -21.00
CA SER A 241 -20.37 3.10 -20.53
C SER A 241 -21.82 3.52 -20.57
N PRO A 242 -22.74 2.71 -21.09
CA PRO A 242 -24.16 3.04 -21.05
C PRO A 242 -24.55 3.31 -19.60
N THR A 243 -25.01 4.52 -19.32
CA THR A 243 -25.62 4.84 -18.03
C THR A 243 -26.82 3.91 -17.91
N GLU A 244 -26.77 2.89 -17.05
CA GLU A 244 -27.92 2.04 -16.79
C GLU A 244 -29.05 2.93 -16.27
N SER A 245 -30.04 3.15 -17.13
CA SER A 245 -31.30 3.75 -16.74
C SER A 245 -31.98 2.81 -15.72
N PRO A 246 -32.50 3.32 -14.59
CA PRO A 246 -33.15 2.46 -13.62
C PRO A 246 -34.36 1.78 -14.26
N ALA A 247 -34.33 0.45 -14.32
CA ALA A 247 -35.48 -0.36 -14.73
C ALA A 247 -36.57 -0.30 -13.65
N PRO A 248 -37.87 -0.40 -14.01
CA PRO A 248 -38.98 -0.33 -13.06
C PRO A 248 -38.95 -1.52 -12.08
N VAL A 249 -39.23 -1.20 -10.84
CA VAL A 249 -39.31 -2.17 -9.72
C VAL A 249 -40.64 -2.93 -9.85
N GLU A 250 -40.60 -4.25 -10.04
CA GLU A 250 -41.72 -5.13 -9.74
C GLU A 250 -41.48 -5.82 -8.40
N GLU A 251 -42.39 -5.57 -7.45
CA GLU A 251 -42.41 -6.24 -6.14
C GLU A 251 -42.92 -7.68 -6.29
N GLU A 252 -42.08 -8.66 -5.94
CA GLU A 252 -42.57 -10.01 -5.61
C GLU A 252 -42.16 -10.39 -4.20
N THR A 253 -43.17 -10.56 -3.36
CA THR A 253 -43.10 -11.10 -2.00
C THR A 253 -43.02 -12.63 -2.07
N GLY A 254 -41.92 -13.22 -1.63
CA GLY A 254 -41.75 -14.65 -1.46
C GLY A 254 -41.08 -15.00 -0.16
N THR A 255 -41.88 -15.48 0.80
CA THR A 255 -41.44 -16.01 2.10
C THR A 255 -40.90 -17.44 1.91
N LEU A 256 -39.65 -17.71 2.25
CA LEU A 256 -39.10 -19.07 2.35
C LEU A 256 -38.67 -19.36 3.79
N LEU A 257 -39.38 -20.34 4.36
CA LEU A 257 -39.11 -20.96 5.65
C LEU A 257 -37.98 -22.01 5.48
N PHE A 258 -36.98 -21.95 6.31
CA PHE A 258 -36.00 -23.01 6.45
C PHE A 258 -36.13 -23.66 7.83
N SER A 259 -36.29 -24.98 7.83
CA SER A 259 -36.28 -25.86 9.01
C SER A 259 -34.85 -26.27 9.34
N THR A 260 -34.55 -26.25 10.64
CA THR A 260 -33.34 -26.78 11.25
C THR A 260 -33.44 -28.26 11.44
N GLU A 261 -32.39 -29.06 11.17
CA GLU A 261 -32.02 -30.25 11.96
C GLU A 261 -30.57 -30.68 11.65
N ASP A 262 -29.79 -30.66 12.72
CA ASP A 262 -28.64 -31.46 13.17
C ASP A 262 -27.62 -32.09 12.21
N VAL A 263 -26.32 -31.76 12.38
CA VAL A 263 -25.25 -32.75 12.64
C VAL A 263 -24.06 -32.09 13.35
N GLU A 264 -23.70 -32.61 14.49
CA GLU A 264 -22.52 -32.39 15.31
C GLU A 264 -21.24 -32.92 14.65
N ALA A 265 -20.20 -32.10 14.58
CA ALA A 265 -18.79 -32.54 14.64
C ALA A 265 -17.91 -31.34 15.06
N GLU A 266 -17.35 -31.39 16.27
CA GLU A 266 -16.38 -30.42 16.78
C GLU A 266 -15.09 -30.45 15.96
N ALA A 267 -14.83 -29.36 15.21
CA ALA A 267 -13.51 -28.97 14.71
C ALA A 267 -13.12 -27.66 15.41
N PRO A 268 -11.80 -27.32 15.52
CA PRO A 268 -11.35 -26.14 16.27
C PRO A 268 -12.05 -24.89 15.75
N ALA A 269 -12.46 -24.03 16.68
CA ALA A 269 -13.24 -22.81 16.43
C ALA A 269 -12.64 -21.99 15.28
N ARG A 270 -13.17 -22.15 14.08
CA ARG A 270 -12.85 -21.31 12.94
C ARG A 270 -13.51 -19.97 13.18
N THR A 271 -12.71 -18.93 13.25
CA THR A 271 -13.20 -17.56 13.43
C THR A 271 -14.05 -17.18 12.21
N SER A 272 -15.35 -17.08 12.41
CA SER A 272 -16.25 -16.59 11.36
C SER A 272 -16.08 -15.07 11.21
N ILE A 273 -15.93 -14.62 9.98
CA ILE A 273 -15.76 -13.21 9.62
C ILE A 273 -16.97 -12.77 8.80
N THR A 274 -17.33 -11.50 8.90
CA THR A 274 -18.35 -10.92 8.03
C THR A 274 -17.71 -10.47 6.71
N TYR A 275 -18.20 -11.00 5.60
CA TYR A 275 -17.88 -10.59 4.23
C TYR A 275 -19.05 -9.88 3.58
N VAL A 276 -18.77 -9.16 2.51
CA VAL A 276 -19.78 -8.60 1.61
C VAL A 276 -19.69 -9.35 0.28
N LEU A 277 -20.72 -10.06 -0.09
CA LEU A 277 -20.84 -10.77 -1.35
C LEU A 277 -21.39 -9.83 -2.43
N ASN A 278 -20.75 -9.81 -3.61
CA ASN A 278 -21.30 -9.20 -4.80
C ASN A 278 -21.97 -10.28 -5.64
N THR A 279 -23.29 -10.35 -5.61
CA THR A 279 -24.08 -11.38 -6.29
C THR A 279 -24.03 -11.26 -7.82
N ASN A 280 -23.67 -10.09 -8.36
CA ASN A 280 -23.54 -9.87 -9.80
C ASN A 280 -22.17 -10.33 -10.34
N THR A 281 -21.10 -10.01 -9.61
CA THR A 281 -19.73 -10.37 -10.05
C THR A 281 -19.23 -11.68 -9.46
N MET A 282 -20.02 -12.29 -8.59
CA MET A 282 -19.67 -13.50 -7.83
C MET A 282 -18.34 -13.37 -7.08
N ARG A 283 -18.12 -12.19 -6.47
CA ARG A 283 -16.95 -11.91 -5.66
C ARG A 283 -17.35 -11.58 -4.24
N PHE A 284 -16.54 -12.02 -3.28
CA PHE A 284 -16.69 -11.61 -1.88
C PHE A 284 -15.56 -10.67 -1.48
N HIS A 285 -15.88 -9.79 -0.54
CA HIS A 285 -15.05 -8.67 -0.13
C HIS A 285 -15.04 -8.57 1.39
N PHE A 286 -13.98 -8.03 1.97
CA PHE A 286 -14.10 -7.50 3.32
C PHE A 286 -15.06 -6.29 3.36
N PRO A 287 -15.78 -6.06 4.46
CA PRO A 287 -16.70 -4.92 4.59
C PRO A 287 -16.06 -3.56 4.31
N TYR A 288 -14.77 -3.44 4.57
CA TYR A 288 -13.98 -2.21 4.38
C TYR A 288 -13.42 -2.05 2.95
N CYS A 289 -13.65 -2.99 2.06
CA CYS A 289 -13.16 -2.91 0.69
C CYS A 289 -13.80 -1.74 -0.05
N SER A 290 -13.00 -0.90 -0.70
CA SER A 290 -13.49 0.24 -1.48
C SER A 290 -14.48 -0.15 -2.59
N SER A 291 -14.34 -1.37 -3.14
CA SER A 291 -15.29 -1.92 -4.11
C SER A 291 -16.71 -2.08 -3.52
N VAL A 292 -16.85 -2.21 -2.20
CA VAL A 292 -18.16 -2.30 -1.54
C VAL A 292 -18.89 -0.96 -1.60
N ASN A 293 -18.16 0.16 -1.48
CA ASN A 293 -18.75 1.50 -1.53
C ASN A 293 -19.34 1.85 -2.90
N SER A 294 -18.79 1.28 -3.98
CA SER A 294 -19.27 1.45 -5.35
C SER A 294 -20.25 0.37 -5.79
N MET A 295 -20.52 -0.61 -4.91
CA MET A 295 -21.42 -1.72 -5.20
C MET A 295 -22.88 -1.29 -5.09
N SER A 296 -23.70 -1.61 -6.09
CA SER A 296 -25.14 -1.41 -5.99
C SER A 296 -25.72 -2.23 -4.84
N GLU A 297 -26.58 -1.62 -4.02
CA GLU A 297 -27.23 -2.30 -2.88
C GLU A 297 -27.94 -3.59 -3.28
N ARG A 298 -28.56 -3.64 -4.45
CA ARG A 298 -29.23 -4.84 -4.97
C ARG A 298 -28.29 -6.05 -5.21
N ASN A 299 -26.98 -5.79 -5.36
CA ASN A 299 -25.96 -6.81 -5.59
C ASN A 299 -25.16 -7.11 -4.31
N ARG A 300 -25.48 -6.41 -3.22
CA ARG A 300 -24.80 -6.52 -1.94
C ARG A 300 -25.52 -7.49 -1.03
N GLN A 301 -24.78 -8.46 -0.50
CA GLN A 301 -25.27 -9.39 0.52
C GLN A 301 -24.21 -9.58 1.59
N ASP A 302 -24.57 -9.36 2.86
CA ASP A 302 -23.66 -9.65 3.96
C ASP A 302 -23.66 -11.16 4.23
N PHE A 303 -22.47 -11.70 4.50
CA PHE A 303 -22.25 -13.12 4.76
C PHE A 303 -21.27 -13.26 5.92
N THR A 304 -21.68 -13.99 6.95
CA THR A 304 -20.81 -14.31 8.09
C THR A 304 -20.45 -15.79 8.04
N GLY A 305 -19.15 -16.06 7.91
CA GLY A 305 -18.64 -17.42 7.77
C GLY A 305 -17.13 -17.41 7.55
N THR A 306 -16.59 -18.54 7.09
CA THR A 306 -15.19 -18.65 6.73
C THR A 306 -14.96 -18.33 5.25
N ARG A 307 -13.71 -18.07 4.89
CA ARG A 307 -13.29 -17.88 3.50
C ARG A 307 -13.64 -19.10 2.63
N GLU A 308 -13.42 -20.29 3.17
CA GLU A 308 -13.71 -21.56 2.49
C GLU A 308 -15.20 -21.73 2.22
N GLU A 309 -16.06 -21.29 3.14
CA GLU A 309 -17.50 -21.31 2.95
C GLU A 309 -17.94 -20.35 1.84
N ALA A 310 -17.39 -19.14 1.79
CA ALA A 310 -17.66 -18.21 0.69
C ALA A 310 -17.21 -18.77 -0.66
N LEU A 311 -16.04 -19.43 -0.71
CA LEU A 311 -15.56 -20.12 -1.93
C LEU A 311 -16.48 -21.30 -2.30
N ALA A 312 -16.97 -22.08 -1.32
CA ALA A 312 -17.88 -23.20 -1.55
C ALA A 312 -19.25 -22.74 -2.11
N LEU A 313 -19.67 -21.52 -1.78
CA LEU A 313 -20.86 -20.87 -2.39
C LEU A 313 -20.62 -20.39 -3.82
N GLY A 314 -19.45 -20.61 -4.40
CA GLY A 314 -19.10 -20.23 -5.77
C GLY A 314 -18.58 -18.81 -5.95
N TYR A 315 -18.36 -18.08 -4.84
CA TYR A 315 -17.76 -16.75 -4.91
C TYR A 315 -16.25 -16.84 -5.03
N GLN A 316 -15.64 -15.85 -5.65
CA GLN A 316 -14.20 -15.67 -5.73
C GLN A 316 -13.77 -14.52 -4.83
N SER A 317 -12.57 -14.57 -4.27
CA SER A 317 -11.99 -13.45 -3.55
C SER A 317 -11.93 -12.20 -4.41
N CYS A 318 -12.23 -11.05 -3.82
CA CYS A 318 -11.95 -9.78 -4.46
C CYS A 318 -10.44 -9.62 -4.67
N ARG A 319 -10.02 -9.21 -5.86
CA ARG A 319 -8.61 -9.03 -6.17
C ARG A 319 -7.95 -7.89 -5.40
N LEU A 320 -8.73 -6.90 -4.91
CA LEU A 320 -8.20 -5.76 -4.17
C LEU A 320 -7.98 -6.05 -2.69
N CYS A 321 -8.98 -6.63 -2.01
CA CYS A 321 -8.90 -6.87 -0.57
C CYS A 321 -8.57 -8.32 -0.21
N ASN A 322 -8.58 -9.24 -1.17
CA ASN A 322 -8.27 -10.67 -1.05
C ASN A 322 -8.80 -11.32 0.25
N PRO A 323 -10.11 -11.28 0.46
CA PRO A 323 -10.72 -11.83 1.66
C PRO A 323 -10.62 -13.35 1.74
#